data_db5c3e642bed94b36c5a895a2aa794a7
#
_entry.id   db5c3e642bed94b36c5a895a2aa794a7
#
_cell.length_a   1.000
_cell.length_b   1.000
_cell.length_c   1.000
_cell.angle_alpha   90.00
_cell.angle_beta   90.00
_cell.angle_gamma   90.00
#
_symmetry.space_group_name_H-M   'P 1'
#
loop_
_entity.id
_entity.type
_entity.pdbx_description
1 polymer ?
#
loop_
_entity_poly.entity_id
_entity_poly.type
_entity_poly.pdbx_seq_one_letter_code
_entity_poly.pdbx_strand_id
1 'polypeptide(L)'
;GVAEAHYVKANMPGVKGYTGINQNYAWGQDSWRDFDLAMKQLMPGVPASDKAQWPKIFSGQYGTEISALMLSKEPLVHNSMWGGDLEAFIFQGAARGLFRKKKLLFSVADTSVYRLGKKVPTGVILGARGPYGIFAANVDTPLNNWFRKVYIDRYSVPPVGGSYQAAQGVLAAKYAYDKAAGMNGGKFPSKDQVIAALEGATYQGLAAKVHMNRSNGHQAATIHQIGILEWDKEA
;
A
#
# COMPACT_ATOMS: atom_id res chain seq x y z
N GLY A 1 -0.78 -2.94 7.13
CA GLY A 1 -1.37 -3.65 8.30
C GLY A 1 -1.81 -2.68 9.38
N VAL A 2 -0.87 -2.05 10.10
CA VAL A 2 -1.20 -1.24 11.29
C VAL A 2 -2.16 -0.07 10.97
N ALA A 3 -1.88 0.72 9.96
CA ALA A 3 -2.75 1.85 9.56
C ALA A 3 -4.16 1.38 9.15
N GLU A 4 -4.25 0.22 8.53
CA GLU A 4 -5.52 -0.41 8.13
C GLU A 4 -6.35 -0.82 9.34
N ALA A 5 -5.71 -1.36 10.39
CA ALA A 5 -6.39 -1.67 11.64
C ALA A 5 -6.92 -0.41 12.35
N HIS A 6 -6.16 0.69 12.33
CA HIS A 6 -6.65 1.99 12.82
C HIS A 6 -7.87 2.49 12.01
N TYR A 7 -7.84 2.32 10.69
CA TYR A 7 -8.97 2.67 9.84
C TYR A 7 -10.22 1.84 10.21
N VAL A 8 -10.05 0.52 10.38
CA VAL A 8 -11.15 -0.37 10.78
C VAL A 8 -11.72 0.06 12.13
N LYS A 9 -10.88 0.34 13.13
CA LYS A 9 -11.34 0.82 14.44
C LYS A 9 -12.17 2.10 14.33
N ALA A 10 -11.71 3.05 13.52
CA ALA A 10 -12.36 4.35 13.39
C ALA A 10 -13.66 4.30 12.59
N ASN A 11 -13.73 3.47 11.53
CA ASN A 11 -14.81 3.51 10.54
C ASN A 11 -15.72 2.28 10.59
N MET A 12 -15.31 1.21 11.28
CA MET A 12 -16.06 -0.04 11.37
C MET A 12 -16.11 -0.58 12.82
N PRO A 13 -16.49 0.25 13.82
CA PRO A 13 -16.42 -0.15 15.23
C PRO A 13 -17.32 -1.37 15.57
N GLY A 14 -18.32 -1.63 14.72
CA GLY A 14 -19.23 -2.75 14.88
C GLY A 14 -18.86 -4.02 14.13
N VAL A 15 -17.66 -4.10 13.52
CA VAL A 15 -17.22 -5.30 12.79
C VAL A 15 -17.16 -6.51 13.73
N LYS A 16 -17.70 -7.67 13.29
CA LYS A 16 -17.90 -8.86 14.12
C LYS A 16 -16.80 -9.92 13.98
N GLY A 17 -15.83 -9.68 13.12
CA GLY A 17 -14.70 -10.58 12.88
C GLY A 17 -13.98 -10.24 11.59
N TYR A 18 -12.79 -10.76 11.45
CA TYR A 18 -11.98 -10.57 10.25
C TYR A 18 -11.24 -11.85 9.88
N THR A 19 -10.96 -11.98 8.61
CA THR A 19 -10.13 -13.04 8.02
C THR A 19 -9.19 -12.41 6.98
N GLY A 20 -8.38 -13.21 6.31
CA GLY A 20 -7.46 -12.73 5.31
C GLY A 20 -7.30 -13.66 4.12
N ILE A 21 -6.87 -13.09 3.02
CA ILE A 21 -6.28 -13.78 1.89
C ILE A 21 -4.98 -13.06 1.49
N ASN A 22 -3.86 -13.70 1.73
CA ASN A 22 -2.54 -13.13 1.56
C ASN A 22 -1.63 -14.14 0.86
N GLN A 23 -0.81 -13.69 -0.08
CA GLN A 23 0.11 -14.59 -0.78
C GLN A 23 1.09 -15.24 0.20
N ASN A 24 1.35 -16.54 0.03
CA ASN A 24 2.19 -17.33 0.94
C ASN A 24 3.69 -17.09 0.70
N TYR A 25 4.17 -15.91 1.08
CA TYR A 25 5.58 -15.53 1.15
C TYR A 25 5.76 -14.37 2.16
N ALA A 26 6.99 -13.94 2.43
CA ALA A 26 7.31 -12.99 3.50
C ALA A 26 6.40 -11.74 3.52
N TRP A 27 6.19 -11.08 2.38
CA TRP A 27 5.31 -9.91 2.30
C TRP A 27 3.88 -10.19 2.75
N GLY A 28 3.28 -11.27 2.26
CA GLY A 28 1.90 -11.60 2.62
C GLY A 28 1.78 -12.01 4.09
N GLN A 29 2.74 -12.79 4.58
CA GLN A 29 2.80 -13.24 5.97
C GLN A 29 3.00 -12.06 6.94
N ASP A 30 3.94 -11.17 6.64
CA ASP A 30 4.19 -9.97 7.45
C ASP A 30 3.00 -9.01 7.42
N SER A 31 2.41 -8.79 6.26
CA SER A 31 1.25 -7.90 6.11
C SER A 31 0.06 -8.38 6.96
N TRP A 32 -0.22 -9.68 6.93
CA TRP A 32 -1.26 -10.27 7.77
C TRP A 32 -0.91 -10.19 9.25
N ARG A 33 0.31 -10.59 9.63
CA ARG A 33 0.78 -10.55 11.01
C ARG A 33 0.63 -9.14 11.60
N ASP A 34 1.06 -8.12 10.89
CA ASP A 34 1.04 -6.74 11.37
C ASP A 34 -0.40 -6.20 11.47
N PHE A 35 -1.29 -6.61 10.54
CA PHE A 35 -2.71 -6.29 10.62
C PHE A 35 -3.38 -6.99 11.81
N ASP A 36 -3.17 -8.29 11.95
CA ASP A 36 -3.76 -9.13 13.01
C ASP A 36 -3.32 -8.68 14.41
N LEU A 37 -2.02 -8.43 14.60
CA LEU A 37 -1.50 -7.90 15.86
C LEU A 37 -2.12 -6.54 16.20
N ALA A 38 -2.21 -5.64 15.24
CA ALA A 38 -2.81 -4.33 15.44
C ALA A 38 -4.32 -4.44 15.75
N MET A 39 -5.06 -5.30 15.05
CA MET A 39 -6.47 -5.56 15.34
C MET A 39 -6.68 -6.11 16.75
N LYS A 40 -5.87 -7.09 17.18
CA LYS A 40 -5.93 -7.65 18.53
C LYS A 40 -5.66 -6.59 19.61
N GLN A 41 -4.75 -5.66 19.34
CA GLN A 41 -4.45 -4.57 20.28
C GLN A 41 -5.53 -3.48 20.28
N LEU A 42 -6.03 -3.08 19.11
CA LEU A 42 -6.95 -1.96 18.96
C LEU A 42 -8.41 -2.34 19.19
N MET A 43 -8.77 -3.60 18.89
CA MET A 43 -10.12 -4.14 18.92
C MET A 43 -10.13 -5.57 19.52
N PRO A 44 -9.71 -5.78 20.77
CA PRO A 44 -9.48 -7.10 21.37
C PRO A 44 -10.74 -8.01 21.40
N GLY A 45 -11.92 -7.41 21.33
CA GLY A 45 -13.19 -8.15 21.26
C GLY A 45 -13.60 -8.64 19.87
N VAL A 46 -12.82 -8.34 18.82
CA VAL A 46 -13.12 -8.74 17.45
C VAL A 46 -12.24 -9.94 17.06
N PRO A 47 -12.84 -11.14 16.87
CA PRO A 47 -12.07 -12.34 16.61
C PRO A 47 -11.46 -12.37 15.21
N ALA A 48 -10.22 -12.85 15.11
CA ALA A 48 -9.63 -13.30 13.88
C ALA A 48 -10.09 -14.71 13.53
N SER A 49 -10.30 -14.99 12.25
CA SER A 49 -10.47 -16.36 11.78
C SER A 49 -9.15 -17.13 11.83
N ASP A 50 -9.21 -18.39 12.24
CA ASP A 50 -8.12 -19.35 12.12
C ASP A 50 -7.93 -19.89 10.69
N LYS A 51 -8.83 -19.52 9.77
CA LYS A 51 -8.91 -19.99 8.38
C LYS A 51 -8.52 -18.92 7.35
N ALA A 52 -7.57 -18.05 7.68
CA ALA A 52 -6.99 -17.15 6.69
C ALA A 52 -6.41 -17.95 5.50
N GLN A 53 -6.58 -17.42 4.29
CA GLN A 53 -6.21 -18.10 3.06
C GLN A 53 -4.79 -17.70 2.63
N TRP A 54 -4.00 -18.68 2.18
CA TRP A 54 -2.59 -18.51 1.84
C TRP A 54 -2.28 -19.05 0.43
N PRO A 55 -2.83 -18.44 -0.64
CA PRO A 55 -2.51 -18.88 -1.99
C PRO A 55 -1.03 -18.71 -2.30
N LYS A 56 -0.52 -19.59 -3.14
CA LYS A 56 0.83 -19.46 -3.70
C LYS A 56 0.90 -18.21 -4.58
N ILE A 57 2.03 -17.52 -4.54
CA ILE A 57 2.30 -16.39 -5.46
C ILE A 57 2.24 -16.86 -6.92
N PHE A 58 1.66 -16.05 -7.78
CA PHE A 58 1.45 -16.32 -9.21
C PHE A 58 0.55 -17.54 -9.51
N SER A 59 -0.35 -17.89 -8.61
CA SER A 59 -1.29 -18.98 -8.88
C SER A 59 -2.34 -18.63 -9.94
N GLY A 60 -2.76 -17.37 -10.01
CA GLY A 60 -3.73 -16.86 -10.99
C GLY A 60 -5.14 -17.46 -10.86
N GLN A 61 -5.36 -18.44 -9.99
CA GLN A 61 -6.62 -19.14 -9.77
C GLN A 61 -6.97 -19.15 -8.27
N TYR A 62 -8.11 -18.55 -7.92
CA TYR A 62 -8.51 -18.30 -6.51
C TYR A 62 -9.89 -18.84 -6.18
N GLY A 63 -10.40 -19.78 -6.98
CA GLY A 63 -11.73 -20.30 -6.84
C GLY A 63 -12.00 -20.99 -5.49
N THR A 64 -11.03 -21.73 -4.98
CA THR A 64 -11.11 -22.42 -3.69
C THR A 64 -11.10 -21.41 -2.55
N GLU A 65 -10.17 -20.48 -2.56
CA GLU A 65 -10.03 -19.44 -1.54
C GLU A 65 -11.26 -18.52 -1.50
N ILE A 66 -11.77 -18.10 -2.66
CA ILE A 66 -12.99 -17.29 -2.75
C ILE A 66 -14.18 -18.06 -2.17
N SER A 67 -14.31 -19.36 -2.47
CA SER A 67 -15.38 -20.18 -1.89
C SER A 67 -15.26 -20.28 -0.37
N ALA A 68 -14.06 -20.49 0.15
CA ALA A 68 -13.79 -20.52 1.58
C ALA A 68 -14.13 -19.17 2.25
N LEU A 69 -13.74 -18.04 1.65
CA LEU A 69 -14.09 -16.71 2.14
C LEU A 69 -15.60 -16.46 2.13
N MET A 70 -16.30 -16.91 1.10
CA MET A 70 -17.76 -16.76 1.02
C MET A 70 -18.52 -17.57 2.07
N LEU A 71 -17.97 -18.69 2.51
CA LEU A 71 -18.53 -19.55 3.56
C LEU A 71 -18.11 -19.11 4.96
N SER A 72 -17.07 -18.33 5.10
CA SER A 72 -16.59 -17.83 6.39
C SER A 72 -17.61 -16.90 7.04
N LYS A 73 -17.60 -16.80 8.37
CA LYS A 73 -18.52 -15.95 9.13
C LYS A 73 -18.05 -14.50 9.17
N GLU A 74 -16.75 -14.25 9.03
CA GLU A 74 -16.12 -12.95 9.18
C GLU A 74 -16.52 -12.01 8.04
N PRO A 75 -17.05 -10.82 8.35
CA PRO A 75 -17.47 -9.87 7.32
C PRO A 75 -16.33 -9.10 6.65
N LEU A 76 -15.19 -8.96 7.33
CA LEU A 76 -14.03 -8.21 6.84
C LEU A 76 -12.94 -9.16 6.35
N VAL A 77 -12.40 -8.88 5.18
CA VAL A 77 -11.28 -9.65 4.57
C VAL A 77 -10.12 -8.71 4.27
N HIS A 78 -9.00 -8.93 4.95
CA HIS A 78 -7.73 -8.29 4.63
C HIS A 78 -7.06 -8.99 3.45
N ASN A 79 -6.52 -8.21 2.52
CA ASN A 79 -5.86 -8.72 1.33
C ASN A 79 -4.62 -7.89 0.99
N SER A 80 -3.47 -8.51 0.98
CA SER A 80 -2.19 -7.91 0.60
C SER A 80 -1.69 -8.35 -0.79
N MET A 81 -2.52 -9.00 -1.57
CA MET A 81 -2.19 -9.40 -2.94
C MET A 81 -1.94 -8.17 -3.81
N TRP A 82 -1.14 -8.32 -4.85
CA TRP A 82 -0.77 -7.25 -5.77
C TRP A 82 -0.62 -7.76 -7.21
N GLY A 83 -0.59 -6.82 -8.16
CA GLY A 83 -0.38 -7.10 -9.58
C GLY A 83 -1.42 -8.05 -10.16
N GLY A 84 -0.98 -8.94 -11.04
CA GLY A 84 -1.86 -9.89 -11.75
C GLY A 84 -2.64 -10.83 -10.84
N ASP A 85 -2.07 -11.22 -9.70
CA ASP A 85 -2.76 -12.05 -8.70
C ASP A 85 -3.95 -11.32 -8.08
N LEU A 86 -3.78 -10.04 -7.71
CA LEU A 86 -4.89 -9.22 -7.20
C LEU A 86 -5.95 -9.01 -8.28
N GLU A 87 -5.54 -8.74 -9.52
CA GLU A 87 -6.47 -8.55 -10.63
C GLU A 87 -7.30 -9.81 -10.88
N ALA A 88 -6.67 -10.98 -10.93
CA ALA A 88 -7.34 -12.25 -11.09
C ALA A 88 -8.30 -12.55 -9.92
N PHE A 89 -7.87 -12.26 -8.68
CA PHE A 89 -8.73 -12.39 -7.50
C PHE A 89 -9.96 -11.47 -7.59
N ILE A 90 -9.78 -10.21 -7.98
CA ILE A 90 -10.88 -9.25 -8.13
C ILE A 90 -11.88 -9.75 -9.19
N PHE A 91 -11.43 -10.18 -10.36
CA PHE A 91 -12.33 -10.70 -11.41
C PHE A 91 -13.09 -11.93 -10.96
N GLN A 92 -12.40 -12.92 -10.39
CA GLN A 92 -13.02 -14.16 -9.96
C GLN A 92 -13.97 -13.93 -8.76
N GLY A 93 -13.58 -13.05 -7.82
CA GLY A 93 -14.41 -12.69 -6.68
C GLY A 93 -15.67 -11.91 -7.07
N ALA A 94 -15.56 -10.97 -7.99
CA ALA A 94 -16.67 -10.21 -8.52
C ALA A 94 -17.70 -11.12 -9.23
N ALA A 95 -17.21 -12.00 -10.11
CA ALA A 95 -18.06 -12.98 -10.81
C ALA A 95 -18.86 -13.89 -9.87
N ARG A 96 -18.29 -14.22 -8.71
CA ARG A 96 -18.90 -15.07 -7.69
C ARG A 96 -19.70 -14.31 -6.63
N GLY A 97 -19.73 -12.98 -6.68
CA GLY A 97 -20.46 -12.13 -5.75
C GLY A 97 -19.79 -11.96 -4.38
N LEU A 98 -18.48 -12.20 -4.25
CA LEU A 98 -17.73 -12.05 -3.01
C LEU A 98 -17.90 -10.64 -2.41
N PHE A 99 -17.79 -9.60 -3.23
CA PHE A 99 -17.86 -8.20 -2.80
C PHE A 99 -19.25 -7.76 -2.30
N ARG A 100 -20.29 -8.52 -2.60
CA ARG A 100 -21.63 -8.31 -2.00
C ARG A 100 -21.76 -8.90 -0.61
N LYS A 101 -20.95 -9.91 -0.29
CA LYS A 101 -21.01 -10.63 0.99
C LYS A 101 -19.94 -10.18 1.98
N LYS A 102 -18.80 -9.70 1.48
CA LYS A 102 -17.63 -9.37 2.28
C LYS A 102 -17.17 -7.95 2.02
N LYS A 103 -16.68 -7.29 3.07
CA LYS A 103 -15.95 -6.05 2.95
C LYS A 103 -14.48 -6.37 2.72
N LEU A 104 -13.96 -5.98 1.57
CA LEU A 104 -12.57 -6.22 1.20
C LEU A 104 -11.72 -4.99 1.54
N LEU A 105 -10.57 -5.24 2.18
CA LEU A 105 -9.54 -4.27 2.47
C LEU A 105 -8.27 -4.67 1.73
N PHE A 106 -7.85 -3.85 0.79
CA PHE A 106 -6.69 -4.08 -0.06
C PHE A 106 -5.53 -3.18 0.35
N SER A 107 -4.44 -3.77 0.80
CA SER A 107 -3.26 -3.03 1.28
C SER A 107 -2.51 -2.26 0.19
N VAL A 108 -2.54 -2.75 -1.06
CA VAL A 108 -1.71 -2.21 -2.17
C VAL A 108 -2.42 -2.30 -3.52
N ALA A 109 -3.70 -1.98 -3.57
CA ALA A 109 -4.49 -2.09 -4.80
C ALA A 109 -4.31 -0.90 -5.77
N ASP A 110 -3.60 0.13 -5.41
CA ASP A 110 -3.41 1.33 -6.23
C ASP A 110 -2.87 1.02 -7.64
N THR A 111 -2.02 0.01 -7.76
CA THR A 111 -1.48 -0.43 -9.06
C THR A 111 -2.54 -1.06 -9.96
N SER A 112 -3.52 -1.75 -9.38
CA SER A 112 -4.55 -2.49 -10.12
C SER A 112 -5.79 -1.65 -10.42
N VAL A 113 -6.11 -0.66 -9.56
CA VAL A 113 -7.31 0.19 -9.72
C VAL A 113 -7.30 0.93 -11.07
N TYR A 114 -6.19 1.53 -11.47
CA TYR A 114 -6.09 2.24 -12.74
C TYR A 114 -6.23 1.31 -13.97
N ARG A 115 -5.74 0.07 -13.85
CA ARG A 115 -5.81 -0.91 -14.94
C ARG A 115 -7.20 -1.52 -15.09
N LEU A 116 -7.85 -1.76 -13.97
CA LEU A 116 -9.15 -2.42 -13.93
C LEU A 116 -10.32 -1.45 -14.09
N GLY A 117 -10.13 -0.18 -13.69
CA GLY A 117 -11.20 0.82 -13.71
C GLY A 117 -12.45 0.33 -12.99
N LYS A 118 -13.62 0.59 -13.53
CA LYS A 118 -14.93 0.21 -12.96
C LYS A 118 -15.15 -1.30 -12.71
N LYS A 119 -14.21 -2.16 -13.13
CA LYS A 119 -14.22 -3.59 -12.78
C LYS A 119 -13.85 -3.86 -11.32
N VAL A 120 -13.19 -2.90 -10.66
CA VAL A 120 -13.02 -2.95 -9.20
C VAL A 120 -14.33 -2.52 -8.54
N PRO A 121 -14.95 -3.37 -7.73
CA PRO A 121 -16.24 -3.05 -7.13
C PRO A 121 -16.18 -1.83 -6.21
N THR A 122 -17.20 -0.97 -6.28
CA THR A 122 -17.39 0.14 -5.34
C THR A 122 -17.49 -0.37 -3.91
N GLY A 123 -16.96 0.40 -2.97
CA GLY A 123 -17.05 0.12 -1.55
C GLY A 123 -15.90 -0.72 -1.00
N VAL A 124 -14.94 -1.16 -1.84
CA VAL A 124 -13.70 -1.74 -1.32
C VAL A 124 -12.87 -0.69 -0.58
N ILE A 125 -12.15 -1.11 0.43
CA ILE A 125 -11.24 -0.25 1.19
C ILE A 125 -9.87 -0.38 0.55
N LEU A 126 -9.26 0.74 0.22
CA LEU A 126 -7.94 0.81 -0.40
C LEU A 126 -6.94 1.43 0.56
N GLY A 127 -5.83 0.77 0.76
CA GLY A 127 -4.65 1.31 1.40
C GLY A 127 -3.58 1.69 0.37
N ALA A 128 -2.65 2.54 0.78
CA ALA A 128 -1.45 2.87 0.02
C ALA A 128 -0.23 2.88 0.92
N ARG A 129 0.94 2.70 0.33
CA ARG A 129 2.23 2.78 1.05
C ARG A 129 2.65 4.24 1.22
N GLY A 130 2.20 4.86 2.30
CA GLY A 130 2.46 6.28 2.55
C GLY A 130 1.55 7.20 1.71
N PRO A 131 1.93 8.47 1.53
CA PRO A 131 1.14 9.47 0.80
C PRO A 131 1.37 9.37 -0.72
N TYR A 132 1.34 8.16 -1.27
CA TYR A 132 1.69 7.88 -2.68
C TYR A 132 0.53 7.28 -3.46
N GLY A 133 0.77 7.01 -4.75
CA GLY A 133 -0.20 6.39 -5.62
C GLY A 133 -1.39 7.30 -5.90
N ILE A 134 -2.58 6.73 -5.86
CA ILE A 134 -3.84 7.45 -6.12
C ILE A 134 -4.07 8.62 -5.16
N PHE A 135 -3.57 8.53 -3.93
CA PHE A 135 -3.74 9.55 -2.91
C PHE A 135 -2.81 10.77 -3.12
N ALA A 136 -1.71 10.61 -3.83
CA ALA A 136 -0.76 11.70 -4.11
C ALA A 136 -1.34 12.76 -5.06
N ALA A 137 -2.45 12.49 -5.72
CA ALA A 137 -3.15 13.48 -6.56
C ALA A 137 -3.54 14.73 -5.79
N ASN A 138 -3.79 14.60 -4.48
CA ASN A 138 -4.20 15.69 -3.61
C ASN A 138 -3.02 16.42 -2.93
N VAL A 139 -1.79 16.06 -3.26
CA VAL A 139 -0.59 16.69 -2.70
C VAL A 139 -0.09 17.76 -3.67
N ASP A 140 -0.44 19.01 -3.41
CA ASP A 140 -0.05 20.15 -4.24
C ASP A 140 1.33 20.67 -3.82
N THR A 141 2.36 20.13 -4.46
CA THR A 141 3.74 20.64 -4.39
C THR A 141 4.33 20.72 -5.80
N PRO A 142 5.23 21.69 -6.08
CA PRO A 142 5.83 21.82 -7.41
C PRO A 142 6.49 20.54 -7.91
N LEU A 143 7.18 19.82 -7.01
CA LEU A 143 7.89 18.58 -7.37
C LEU A 143 6.91 17.44 -7.66
N ASN A 144 5.85 17.30 -6.88
CA ASN A 144 4.82 16.27 -7.14
C ASN A 144 4.06 16.57 -8.43
N ASN A 145 3.69 17.83 -8.66
CA ASN A 145 2.98 18.25 -9.86
C ASN A 145 3.81 18.00 -11.12
N TRP A 146 5.10 18.36 -11.08
CA TRP A 146 6.03 18.04 -12.16
C TRP A 146 6.14 16.54 -12.42
N PHE A 147 6.37 15.74 -11.38
CA PHE A 147 6.51 14.29 -11.50
C PHE A 147 5.26 13.64 -12.09
N ARG A 148 4.09 14.01 -11.59
CA ARG A 148 2.81 13.51 -12.09
C ARG A 148 2.61 13.87 -13.54
N LYS A 149 2.85 15.16 -13.90
CA LYS A 149 2.70 15.62 -15.29
C LYS A 149 3.60 14.83 -16.23
N VAL A 150 4.90 14.75 -15.96
CA VAL A 150 5.87 14.05 -16.81
C VAL A 150 5.53 12.56 -16.94
N TYR A 151 5.08 11.95 -15.85
CA TYR A 151 4.70 10.54 -15.85
C TYR A 151 3.44 10.30 -16.70
N ILE A 152 2.41 11.11 -16.52
CA ILE A 152 1.15 11.00 -17.28
C ILE A 152 1.39 11.27 -18.77
N ASP A 153 2.14 12.31 -19.11
CA ASP A 153 2.49 12.65 -20.49
C ASP A 153 3.20 11.47 -21.20
N ARG A 154 4.01 10.71 -20.45
CA ARG A 154 4.78 9.59 -21.01
C ARG A 154 4.01 8.28 -21.08
N TYR A 155 3.19 7.99 -20.08
CA TYR A 155 2.58 6.66 -19.91
C TYR A 155 1.05 6.66 -20.03
N SER A 156 0.43 7.83 -20.16
CA SER A 156 -1.04 8.03 -20.22
C SER A 156 -1.81 7.47 -19.02
N VAL A 157 -1.13 7.24 -17.90
CA VAL A 157 -1.71 6.81 -16.63
C VAL A 157 -1.03 7.53 -15.47
N PRO A 158 -1.69 7.75 -14.33
CA PRO A 158 -1.06 8.35 -13.17
C PRO A 158 0.01 7.44 -12.56
N PRO A 159 1.05 8.03 -11.91
CA PRO A 159 2.04 7.24 -11.19
C PRO A 159 1.42 6.55 -9.98
N VAL A 160 1.79 5.31 -9.75
CA VAL A 160 1.37 4.48 -8.62
C VAL A 160 2.42 4.47 -7.50
N GLY A 161 2.10 3.90 -6.34
CA GLY A 161 2.98 3.87 -5.17
C GLY A 161 4.41 3.40 -5.47
N GLY A 162 4.57 2.35 -6.28
CA GLY A 162 5.90 1.86 -6.70
C GLY A 162 6.71 2.88 -7.52
N SER A 163 6.04 3.65 -8.39
CA SER A 163 6.68 4.71 -9.17
C SER A 163 7.18 5.85 -8.28
N TYR A 164 6.38 6.23 -7.28
CA TYR A 164 6.77 7.22 -6.27
C TYR A 164 7.96 6.74 -5.45
N GLN A 165 7.95 5.49 -4.99
CA GLN A 165 9.04 4.93 -4.19
C GLN A 165 10.35 4.89 -4.97
N ALA A 166 10.32 4.49 -6.25
CA ALA A 166 11.50 4.49 -7.11
C ALA A 166 12.06 5.91 -7.31
N ALA A 167 11.22 6.88 -7.66
CA ALA A 167 11.63 8.27 -7.82
C ALA A 167 12.16 8.87 -6.52
N GLN A 168 11.55 8.52 -5.38
CA GLN A 168 12.03 8.95 -4.07
C GLN A 168 13.41 8.35 -3.73
N GLY A 169 13.69 7.11 -4.13
CA GLY A 169 15.01 6.51 -3.99
C GLY A 169 16.10 7.31 -4.75
N VAL A 170 15.79 7.79 -5.95
CA VAL A 170 16.68 8.66 -6.72
C VAL A 170 16.90 10.01 -6.03
N LEU A 171 15.82 10.61 -5.48
CA LEU A 171 15.92 11.86 -4.72
C LEU A 171 16.76 11.68 -3.44
N ALA A 172 16.63 10.55 -2.76
CA ALA A 172 17.43 10.20 -1.59
C ALA A 172 18.92 10.12 -1.95
N ALA A 173 19.24 9.42 -3.04
CA ALA A 173 20.60 9.32 -3.53
C ALA A 173 21.16 10.71 -3.89
N LYS A 174 20.42 11.50 -4.67
CA LYS A 174 20.82 12.87 -4.99
C LYS A 174 21.09 13.68 -3.72
N TYR A 175 20.19 13.70 -2.77
CA TYR A 175 20.36 14.41 -1.51
C TYR A 175 21.63 13.98 -0.77
N ALA A 176 21.85 12.66 -0.66
CA ALA A 176 23.00 12.13 0.07
C ALA A 176 24.34 12.50 -0.61
N TYR A 177 24.41 12.39 -1.94
CA TYR A 177 25.60 12.77 -2.70
C TYR A 177 25.88 14.28 -2.63
N ASP A 178 24.89 15.12 -2.83
CA ASP A 178 25.03 16.58 -2.76
C ASP A 178 25.50 17.02 -1.37
N LYS A 179 24.89 16.47 -0.32
CA LYS A 179 25.27 16.78 1.06
C LYS A 179 26.69 16.31 1.39
N ALA A 180 27.05 15.08 1.01
CA ALA A 180 28.37 14.53 1.26
C ALA A 180 29.46 15.28 0.48
N ALA A 181 29.20 15.64 -0.78
CA ALA A 181 30.11 16.45 -1.59
C ALA A 181 30.32 17.86 -0.98
N GLY A 182 29.24 18.50 -0.54
CA GLY A 182 29.35 19.80 0.16
C GLY A 182 30.21 19.73 1.41
N MET A 183 30.11 18.66 2.19
CA MET A 183 30.95 18.42 3.38
C MET A 183 32.40 18.04 3.02
N ASN A 184 32.65 17.60 1.79
CA ASN A 184 33.96 17.17 1.27
C ASN A 184 34.63 18.21 0.34
N GLY A 185 34.28 19.47 0.51
CA GLY A 185 34.86 20.58 -0.27
C GLY A 185 34.54 20.50 -1.78
N GLY A 186 33.39 19.95 -2.14
CA GLY A 186 32.95 19.80 -3.54
C GLY A 186 33.52 18.58 -4.26
N LYS A 187 34.38 17.78 -3.61
CA LYS A 187 34.93 16.55 -4.19
C LYS A 187 33.91 15.41 -4.17
N PHE A 188 34.07 14.48 -5.11
CA PHE A 188 33.21 13.28 -5.16
C PHE A 188 33.36 12.50 -3.85
N PRO A 189 32.25 12.22 -3.15
CA PRO A 189 32.30 11.61 -1.84
C PRO A 189 32.54 10.09 -1.90
N SER A 190 33.14 9.55 -0.84
CA SER A 190 33.23 8.10 -0.64
C SER A 190 31.85 7.50 -0.29
N LYS A 191 31.74 6.18 -0.44
CA LYS A 191 30.55 5.43 -0.04
C LYS A 191 30.15 5.73 1.41
N ASP A 192 31.11 5.72 2.34
CA ASP A 192 30.83 5.93 3.76
C ASP A 192 30.35 7.34 4.06
N GLN A 193 30.88 8.35 3.34
CA GLN A 193 30.39 9.72 3.43
C GLN A 193 28.94 9.85 2.93
N VAL A 194 28.57 9.15 1.86
CA VAL A 194 27.19 9.13 1.34
C VAL A 194 26.25 8.45 2.34
N ILE A 195 26.65 7.32 2.91
CA ILE A 195 25.87 6.61 3.94
C ILE A 195 25.65 7.52 5.15
N ALA A 196 26.71 8.11 5.70
CA ALA A 196 26.65 9.03 6.84
C ALA A 196 25.77 10.26 6.57
N ALA A 197 25.77 10.76 5.33
CA ALA A 197 24.90 11.87 4.93
C ALA A 197 23.42 11.51 4.92
N LEU A 198 23.07 10.23 4.69
CA LEU A 198 21.69 9.77 4.64
C LEU A 198 21.16 9.35 6.02
N GLU A 199 22.03 8.87 6.92
CA GLU A 199 21.64 8.45 8.26
C GLU A 199 21.03 9.60 9.07
N GLY A 200 19.78 9.40 9.56
CA GLY A 200 19.03 10.43 10.28
C GLY A 200 18.65 11.66 9.45
N ALA A 201 18.85 11.61 8.14
CA ALA A 201 18.55 12.72 7.25
C ALA A 201 17.05 13.01 7.18
N THR A 202 16.73 14.28 6.96
CA THR A 202 15.39 14.72 6.56
C THR A 202 15.53 15.52 5.27
N TYR A 203 14.78 15.13 4.24
CA TYR A 203 14.80 15.80 2.94
C TYR A 203 13.40 15.88 2.33
N GLN A 204 13.23 16.75 1.34
CA GLN A 204 11.96 16.89 0.62
C GLN A 204 11.83 15.76 -0.40
N GLY A 205 10.85 14.88 -0.19
CA GLY A 205 10.40 13.90 -1.19
C GLY A 205 9.35 14.48 -2.12
N LEU A 206 8.81 13.62 -3.01
CA LEU A 206 7.79 14.04 -4.00
C LEU A 206 6.50 14.54 -3.33
N ALA A 207 5.94 13.74 -2.45
CA ALA A 207 4.64 14.02 -1.86
C ALA A 207 4.69 14.35 -0.36
N ALA A 208 5.83 14.16 0.29
CA ALA A 208 6.03 14.44 1.71
C ALA A 208 7.51 14.62 2.04
N LYS A 209 7.81 15.21 3.20
CA LYS A 209 9.14 15.13 3.79
C LYS A 209 9.45 13.68 4.17
N VAL A 210 10.67 13.26 3.89
CA VAL A 210 11.19 11.94 4.22
C VAL A 210 12.19 12.08 5.35
N HIS A 211 12.03 11.23 6.36
CA HIS A 211 13.00 11.10 7.45
C HIS A 211 13.57 9.68 7.43
N MET A 212 14.89 9.57 7.50
CA MET A 212 15.60 8.29 7.55
C MET A 212 15.97 7.95 8.99
N ASN A 213 15.48 6.80 9.49
CA ASN A 213 15.83 6.34 10.81
C ASN A 213 17.29 5.93 10.89
N ARG A 214 18.02 6.50 11.84
CA ARG A 214 19.42 6.14 12.07
C ARG A 214 19.60 4.72 12.59
N SER A 215 18.63 4.23 13.38
CA SER A 215 18.73 2.92 14.05
C SER A 215 18.65 1.71 13.11
N ASN A 216 17.97 1.85 11.97
CA ASN A 216 17.74 0.74 11.04
C ASN A 216 17.92 1.10 9.56
N GLY A 217 18.25 2.35 9.24
CA GLY A 217 18.42 2.85 7.89
C GLY A 217 17.15 2.91 7.05
N HIS A 218 15.99 2.66 7.63
CA HIS A 218 14.71 2.71 6.93
C HIS A 218 14.10 4.11 6.97
N GLN A 219 13.29 4.42 5.97
CA GLN A 219 12.41 5.57 6.06
C GLN A 219 11.48 5.42 7.26
N ALA A 220 11.39 6.47 8.07
CA ALA A 220 10.41 6.51 9.17
C ALA A 220 8.99 6.46 8.62
N ALA A 221 8.09 5.90 9.41
CA ALA A 221 6.67 5.88 9.09
C ALA A 221 6.17 7.30 8.80
N THR A 222 5.37 7.42 7.75
CA THR A 222 4.75 8.67 7.33
C THR A 222 3.23 8.55 7.40
N ILE A 223 2.52 9.53 6.90
CA ILE A 223 1.06 9.48 6.77
C ILE A 223 0.70 8.37 5.77
N HIS A 224 -0.16 7.44 6.21
CA HIS A 224 -0.80 6.46 5.36
C HIS A 224 -2.23 6.90 5.08
N GLN A 225 -2.61 6.89 3.81
CA GLN A 225 -3.97 7.21 3.40
C GLN A 225 -4.72 5.91 3.14
N ILE A 226 -5.93 5.81 3.70
CA ILE A 226 -6.83 4.68 3.51
C ILE A 226 -8.22 5.26 3.26
N GLY A 227 -8.88 4.74 2.24
CA GLY A 227 -10.19 5.25 1.84
C GLY A 227 -11.08 4.17 1.22
N ILE A 228 -12.33 4.54 0.96
CA ILE A 228 -13.28 3.72 0.22
C ILE A 228 -13.24 4.13 -1.24
N LEU A 229 -13.19 3.14 -2.13
CA LEU A 229 -13.30 3.37 -3.56
C LEU A 229 -14.75 3.65 -3.93
N GLU A 230 -14.98 4.78 -4.58
CA GLU A 230 -16.22 5.14 -5.22
C GLU A 230 -15.94 5.55 -6.67
N TRP A 231 -16.81 5.14 -7.58
CA TRP A 231 -16.71 5.54 -8.98
C TRP A 231 -17.74 6.61 -9.27
N ASP A 232 -17.30 7.69 -9.90
CA ASP A 232 -18.22 8.71 -10.39
C ASP A 232 -19.23 8.11 -11.36
N LYS A 233 -20.48 8.53 -11.26
CA LYS A 233 -21.57 8.05 -12.13
C LYS A 233 -21.35 8.48 -13.58
N GLU A 234 -20.61 9.58 -13.80
CA GLU A 234 -20.38 10.22 -15.10
C GLU A 234 -19.05 9.84 -15.76
N ALA A 235 -18.20 9.03 -15.11
CA ALA A 235 -16.89 8.62 -15.64
C ALA A 235 -16.95 7.30 -16.44
#